data_90d6471f07db00fe514a52c8fd8e8e6d
#
_entry.id   90d6471f07db00fe514a52c8fd8e8e6d
#
_cell.length_a   1.000
_cell.length_b   1.000
_cell.length_c   1.000
_cell.angle_alpha   90.00
_cell.angle_beta   90.00
_cell.angle_gamma   90.00
#
_symmetry.space_group_name_H-M   'P 1'
#
loop_
_entity.id
_entity.type
_entity.pdbx_description
1 polymer ?
#
loop_
_entity_poly.entity_id
_entity_poly.type
_entity_poly.pdbx_seq_one_letter_code
_entity_poly.pdbx_strand_id
1 'polypeptide(L)'
;MLFRSRLLIGLLTQGHILLEGVPGLAKTLSITTLAKSTQASFSRIQFTPDLLPADILGTQIYSPKSEQFQIRKGPVFANFILADEINRAPAKVQSALLEAMQERQVTIGQESFLLPEPFLVLATQNPIEQEGTYPLPEAQLDRFMLHVRVGYPTPEEERRIISLNIQPQGLPRPLPVLQPSDLMKARNLVRDIYMDEKIERYIVKLVFATRYPEEHQLESFASMIQYGASPRASINLALAAKAYAFLKRRGYVIPEDVRSIAHDVLRHRIGLTYEAQAEQVTSDTLISEILKITEEIGRAHVSTPVTFLYLVCRLLL
;
A
#
# COMPACT_ATOMS: atom_id res chain seq x y z
N MET A 1 -2.15 -10.19 -12.49
CA MET A 1 -1.67 -10.82 -11.22
C MET A 1 -1.04 -9.85 -10.22
N LEU A 2 -0.34 -8.80 -10.66
CA LEU A 2 0.39 -7.85 -9.79
C LEU A 2 -0.50 -7.17 -8.74
N PHE A 3 -1.62 -6.57 -9.12
CA PHE A 3 -2.47 -5.81 -8.21
C PHE A 3 -2.99 -6.62 -7.01
N ARG A 4 -3.48 -7.85 -7.22
CA ARG A 4 -3.96 -8.72 -6.14
C ARG A 4 -2.87 -9.05 -5.11
N SER A 5 -1.65 -9.35 -5.57
CA SER A 5 -0.54 -9.62 -4.65
C SER A 5 -0.16 -8.39 -3.83
N ARG A 6 -0.26 -7.17 -4.38
CA ARG A 6 0.00 -5.92 -3.63
C ARG A 6 -1.03 -5.66 -2.54
N LEU A 7 -2.31 -5.92 -2.82
CA LEU A 7 -3.36 -5.86 -1.78
C LEU A 7 -3.08 -6.84 -0.63
N LEU A 8 -2.70 -8.08 -0.96
CA LEU A 8 -2.37 -9.09 0.05
C LEU A 8 -1.10 -8.73 0.83
N ILE A 9 -0.06 -8.16 0.18
CA ILE A 9 1.12 -7.67 0.87
C ILE A 9 0.74 -6.59 1.89
N GLY A 10 0.00 -5.55 1.49
CA GLY A 10 -0.45 -4.51 2.41
C GLY A 10 -1.27 -5.07 3.57
N LEU A 11 -2.15 -6.03 3.30
CA LEU A 11 -2.96 -6.69 4.33
C LEU A 11 -2.10 -7.49 5.33
N LEU A 12 -1.11 -8.24 4.84
CA LEU A 12 -0.23 -9.10 5.66
C LEU A 12 0.79 -8.29 6.46
N THR A 13 1.22 -7.14 5.96
CA THR A 13 2.23 -6.30 6.61
C THR A 13 1.66 -5.15 7.41
N GLN A 14 0.34 -5.02 7.47
CA GLN A 14 -0.36 -3.87 8.05
C GLN A 14 0.01 -2.54 7.38
N GLY A 15 0.42 -2.58 6.12
CA GLY A 15 0.80 -1.41 5.34
C GLY A 15 -0.37 -0.86 4.53
N HIS A 16 -0.53 0.46 4.50
CA HIS A 16 -1.55 1.12 3.69
C HIS A 16 -1.07 1.27 2.24
N ILE A 17 -2.01 1.35 1.30
CA ILE A 17 -1.70 1.33 -0.13
C ILE A 17 -2.30 2.56 -0.80
N LEU A 18 -1.48 3.23 -1.60
CA LEU A 18 -1.92 4.25 -2.52
C LEU A 18 -2.06 3.64 -3.93
N LEU A 19 -3.22 3.83 -4.54
CA LEU A 19 -3.49 3.40 -5.91
C LEU A 19 -3.56 4.61 -6.83
N GLU A 20 -2.71 4.63 -7.82
CA GLU A 20 -2.76 5.59 -8.91
C GLU A 20 -3.34 4.90 -10.15
N GLY A 21 -4.34 5.50 -10.77
CA GLY A 21 -4.92 4.98 -12.00
C GLY A 21 -6.24 5.64 -12.34
N VAL A 22 -6.62 5.54 -13.61
CA VAL A 22 -7.85 6.12 -14.13
C VAL A 22 -9.10 5.55 -13.46
N PRO A 23 -10.23 6.26 -13.45
CA PRO A 23 -11.51 5.73 -12.98
C PRO A 23 -11.96 4.50 -13.79
N GLY A 24 -12.82 3.68 -13.21
CA GLY A 24 -13.38 2.49 -13.88
C GLY A 24 -12.55 1.20 -13.82
N LEU A 25 -11.36 1.20 -13.21
CA LEU A 25 -10.48 0.02 -13.11
C LEU A 25 -10.82 -0.91 -11.92
N ALA A 26 -12.07 -1.00 -11.52
CA ALA A 26 -12.59 -1.92 -10.49
C ALA A 26 -11.86 -1.85 -9.12
N LYS A 27 -11.27 -0.70 -8.75
CA LYS A 27 -10.58 -0.48 -7.47
C LYS A 27 -11.51 -0.78 -6.29
N THR A 28 -12.73 -0.22 -6.33
CA THR A 28 -13.77 -0.44 -5.31
C THR A 28 -14.18 -1.91 -5.23
N LEU A 29 -14.35 -2.58 -6.37
CA LEU A 29 -14.71 -4.01 -6.40
C LEU A 29 -13.64 -4.87 -5.74
N SER A 30 -12.37 -4.55 -5.94
CA SER A 30 -11.26 -5.33 -5.40
C SER A 30 -11.22 -5.29 -3.87
N ILE A 31 -11.35 -4.10 -3.26
CA ILE A 31 -11.32 -3.98 -1.79
C ILE A 31 -12.61 -4.50 -1.14
N THR A 32 -13.77 -4.28 -1.77
CA THR A 32 -15.04 -4.84 -1.25
C THR A 32 -15.04 -6.37 -1.33
N THR A 33 -14.47 -6.95 -2.37
CA THR A 33 -14.28 -8.39 -2.49
C THR A 33 -13.36 -8.91 -1.39
N LEU A 34 -12.22 -8.23 -1.15
CA LEU A 34 -11.30 -8.59 -0.08
C LEU A 34 -11.98 -8.54 1.29
N ALA A 35 -12.73 -7.48 1.59
CA ALA A 35 -13.47 -7.33 2.84
C ALA A 35 -14.47 -8.47 3.07
N LYS A 36 -15.28 -8.78 2.05
CA LYS A 36 -16.24 -9.89 2.13
C LYS A 36 -15.56 -11.25 2.29
N SER A 37 -14.42 -11.46 1.61
CA SER A 37 -13.65 -12.72 1.70
C SER A 37 -13.01 -12.92 3.07
N THR A 38 -12.79 -11.86 3.85
CA THR A 38 -12.17 -11.90 5.17
C THR A 38 -13.15 -11.61 6.32
N GLN A 39 -14.45 -11.56 6.06
CA GLN A 39 -15.49 -11.20 7.05
C GLN A 39 -15.19 -9.90 7.81
N ALA A 40 -14.52 -8.97 7.16
CA ALA A 40 -14.14 -7.69 7.73
C ALA A 40 -15.14 -6.58 7.35
N SER A 41 -15.30 -5.61 8.23
CA SER A 41 -16.11 -4.42 7.95
C SER A 41 -15.43 -3.55 6.87
N PHE A 42 -16.25 -2.94 6.01
CA PHE A 42 -15.78 -2.09 4.92
C PHE A 42 -16.49 -0.73 4.95
N SER A 43 -15.73 0.33 4.70
CA SER A 43 -16.26 1.67 4.50
C SER A 43 -15.63 2.32 3.27
N ARG A 44 -16.43 3.03 2.49
CA ARG A 44 -15.96 3.89 1.39
C ARG A 44 -16.14 5.35 1.80
N ILE A 45 -15.09 6.13 1.66
CA ILE A 45 -15.08 7.56 1.90
C ILE A 45 -14.71 8.22 0.57
N GLN A 46 -15.67 8.95 -0.01
CA GLN A 46 -15.42 9.76 -1.20
C GLN A 46 -14.86 11.10 -0.74
N PHE A 47 -13.66 11.44 -1.17
CA PHE A 47 -13.03 12.70 -0.84
C PHE A 47 -13.55 13.81 -1.77
N THR A 48 -14.01 14.90 -1.18
CA THR A 48 -14.55 16.07 -1.88
C THR A 48 -14.01 17.35 -1.25
N PRO A 49 -14.03 18.50 -1.97
CA PRO A 49 -13.50 19.76 -1.45
C PRO A 49 -14.19 20.30 -0.19
N ASP A 50 -15.43 19.91 0.04
CA ASP A 50 -16.28 20.33 1.17
C ASP A 50 -16.20 19.38 2.38
N LEU A 51 -15.49 18.26 2.27
CA LEU A 51 -15.36 17.27 3.34
C LEU A 51 -14.59 17.87 4.55
N LEU A 52 -15.06 17.56 5.75
CA LEU A 52 -14.43 17.96 7.01
C LEU A 52 -13.77 16.76 7.71
N PRO A 53 -12.75 16.98 8.55
CA PRO A 53 -12.15 15.92 9.37
C PRO A 53 -13.17 15.16 10.22
N ALA A 54 -14.16 15.85 10.77
CA ALA A 54 -15.25 15.29 11.58
C ALA A 54 -16.11 14.29 10.80
N ASP A 55 -16.26 14.45 9.48
CA ASP A 55 -17.02 13.55 8.63
C ASP A 55 -16.33 12.18 8.49
N ILE A 56 -15.00 12.16 8.61
CA ILE A 56 -14.18 10.95 8.55
C ILE A 56 -14.00 10.32 9.92
N LEU A 57 -13.59 11.12 10.91
CA LEU A 57 -13.21 10.65 12.24
C LEU A 57 -14.41 10.46 13.16
N GLY A 58 -15.43 11.28 12.97
CA GLY A 58 -16.56 11.39 13.89
C GLY A 58 -16.55 12.64 14.73
N THR A 59 -17.59 12.84 15.50
CA THR A 59 -17.81 14.07 16.26
C THR A 59 -18.58 13.82 17.54
N GLN A 60 -18.54 14.79 18.46
CA GLN A 60 -19.45 14.85 19.60
C GLN A 60 -20.73 15.57 19.22
N ILE A 61 -21.88 14.97 19.52
CA ILE A 61 -23.19 15.55 19.28
C ILE A 61 -23.87 15.74 20.64
N TYR A 62 -24.34 16.95 20.91
CA TYR A 62 -25.16 17.20 22.09
C TYR A 62 -26.56 16.61 21.90
N SER A 63 -26.98 15.76 22.84
CA SER A 63 -28.32 15.18 22.87
C SER A 63 -29.21 15.97 23.83
N PRO A 64 -30.17 16.74 23.33
CA PRO A 64 -31.09 17.51 24.20
C PRO A 64 -31.95 16.63 25.12
N LYS A 65 -32.19 15.37 24.72
CA LYS A 65 -32.97 14.41 25.51
C LYS A 65 -32.25 13.88 26.74
N SER A 66 -30.95 13.69 26.65
CA SER A 66 -30.13 13.17 27.74
C SER A 66 -29.27 14.24 28.41
N GLU A 67 -29.29 15.48 27.89
CA GLU A 67 -28.45 16.61 28.32
C GLU A 67 -26.94 16.26 28.35
N GLN A 68 -26.51 15.35 27.47
CA GLN A 68 -25.15 14.83 27.40
C GLN A 68 -24.59 14.88 25.98
N PHE A 69 -23.29 14.98 25.90
CA PHE A 69 -22.59 14.80 24.64
C PHE A 69 -22.45 13.32 24.34
N GLN A 70 -22.86 12.92 23.14
CA GLN A 70 -22.70 11.55 22.61
C GLN A 70 -21.67 11.54 21.51
N ILE A 71 -20.80 10.54 21.52
CA ILE A 71 -19.79 10.37 20.48
C ILE A 71 -20.41 9.59 19.32
N ARG A 72 -20.40 10.20 18.14
CA ARG A 72 -20.75 9.54 16.88
C ARG A 72 -19.45 9.24 16.12
N LYS A 73 -19.08 7.96 16.08
CA LYS A 73 -17.91 7.47 15.32
C LYS A 73 -18.13 7.65 13.82
N GLY A 74 -17.08 8.08 13.13
CA GLY A 74 -17.08 8.27 11.68
C GLY A 74 -16.77 6.98 10.90
N PRO A 75 -16.78 7.04 9.57
CA PRO A 75 -16.55 5.90 8.69
C PRO A 75 -15.12 5.29 8.80
N VAL A 76 -14.17 5.99 9.43
CA VAL A 76 -12.82 5.48 9.67
C VAL A 76 -12.79 4.26 10.61
N PHE A 77 -13.86 4.06 11.40
CA PHE A 77 -13.99 2.91 12.31
C PHE A 77 -14.45 1.64 11.58
N ALA A 78 -13.80 1.32 10.47
CA ALA A 78 -13.97 0.06 9.75
C ALA A 78 -12.62 -0.63 9.55
N ASN A 79 -12.63 -1.95 9.34
CA ASN A 79 -11.42 -2.71 9.10
C ASN A 79 -10.74 -2.31 7.78
N PHE A 80 -11.54 -2.17 6.73
CA PHE A 80 -11.05 -1.81 5.41
C PHE A 80 -11.71 -0.53 4.93
N ILE A 81 -10.88 0.42 4.53
CA ILE A 81 -11.32 1.73 4.08
C ILE A 81 -10.83 1.94 2.65
N LEU A 82 -11.75 2.32 1.79
CA LEU A 82 -11.44 2.92 0.50
C LEU A 82 -11.57 4.44 0.63
N ALA A 83 -10.42 5.12 0.68
CA ALA A 83 -10.36 6.58 0.58
C ALA A 83 -10.29 6.96 -0.90
N ASP A 84 -11.44 7.20 -1.51
CA ASP A 84 -11.54 7.41 -2.95
C ASP A 84 -11.27 8.87 -3.30
N GLU A 85 -10.35 9.09 -4.24
CA GLU A 85 -9.88 10.41 -4.70
C GLU A 85 -9.35 11.30 -3.56
N ILE A 86 -8.42 10.76 -2.76
CA ILE A 86 -7.87 11.43 -1.57
C ILE A 86 -7.32 12.84 -1.86
N ASN A 87 -6.83 13.07 -3.08
CA ASN A 87 -6.29 14.36 -3.52
C ASN A 87 -7.37 15.42 -3.81
N ARG A 88 -8.68 15.10 -3.72
CA ARG A 88 -9.76 16.08 -3.89
C ARG A 88 -10.14 16.83 -2.61
N ALA A 89 -9.77 16.32 -1.45
CA ALA A 89 -10.08 16.99 -0.19
C ALA A 89 -8.94 17.91 0.28
N PRO A 90 -9.27 18.94 1.07
CA PRO A 90 -8.29 19.85 1.65
C PRO A 90 -7.25 19.12 2.52
N ALA A 91 -6.06 19.69 2.63
CA ALA A 91 -4.93 19.11 3.38
C ALA A 91 -5.26 18.72 4.83
N LYS A 92 -6.17 19.45 5.50
CA LYS A 92 -6.61 19.12 6.86
C LYS A 92 -7.31 17.76 6.93
N VAL A 93 -8.12 17.44 5.93
CA VAL A 93 -8.88 16.18 5.85
C VAL A 93 -7.94 15.02 5.51
N GLN A 94 -7.03 15.24 4.56
CA GLN A 94 -5.98 14.27 4.24
C GLN A 94 -5.14 13.95 5.49
N SER A 95 -4.68 14.98 6.20
CA SER A 95 -3.87 14.83 7.43
C SER A 95 -4.60 14.03 8.50
N ALA A 96 -5.90 14.26 8.69
CA ALA A 96 -6.70 13.53 9.67
C ALA A 96 -6.76 12.02 9.39
N LEU A 97 -6.98 11.63 8.11
CA LEU A 97 -6.93 10.21 7.74
C LEU A 97 -5.52 9.62 7.92
N LEU A 98 -4.49 10.35 7.49
CA LEU A 98 -3.09 9.87 7.57
C LEU A 98 -2.58 9.77 9.01
N GLU A 99 -3.09 10.59 9.93
CA GLU A 99 -2.84 10.45 11.36
C GLU A 99 -3.51 9.19 11.91
N ALA A 100 -4.80 8.98 11.61
CA ALA A 100 -5.50 7.78 12.00
C ALA A 100 -4.84 6.49 11.47
N MET A 101 -4.28 6.54 10.25
CA MET A 101 -3.49 5.42 9.66
C MET A 101 -2.24 5.12 10.46
N GLN A 102 -1.53 6.14 10.92
CA GLN A 102 -0.26 5.99 11.63
C GLN A 102 -0.47 5.57 13.09
N GLU A 103 -1.35 6.30 13.80
CA GLU A 103 -1.58 6.11 15.22
C GLU A 103 -2.51 4.93 15.55
N ARG A 104 -3.28 4.44 14.55
CA ARG A 104 -4.30 3.38 14.69
C ARG A 104 -5.34 3.66 15.77
N GLN A 105 -5.51 4.92 16.08
CA GLN A 105 -6.50 5.45 17.00
C GLN A 105 -7.00 6.81 16.52
N VAL A 106 -8.15 7.21 17.02
CA VAL A 106 -8.77 8.50 16.74
C VAL A 106 -9.20 9.13 18.05
N THR A 107 -8.87 10.39 18.26
CA THR A 107 -9.34 11.18 19.39
C THR A 107 -10.55 12.01 18.97
N ILE A 108 -11.67 11.84 19.70
CA ILE A 108 -12.91 12.60 19.50
C ILE A 108 -13.25 13.30 20.80
N GLY A 109 -13.16 14.63 20.82
CA GLY A 109 -13.26 15.40 22.04
C GLY A 109 -12.10 15.11 22.99
N GLN A 110 -12.37 14.50 24.14
CA GLN A 110 -11.35 14.14 25.13
C GLN A 110 -11.04 12.64 25.19
N GLU A 111 -11.69 11.83 24.35
CA GLU A 111 -11.58 10.38 24.37
C GLU A 111 -10.86 9.86 23.13
N SER A 112 -9.94 8.90 23.34
CA SER A 112 -9.22 8.19 22.26
C SER A 112 -9.80 6.79 22.06
N PHE A 113 -10.05 6.43 20.80
CA PHE A 113 -10.63 5.16 20.39
C PHE A 113 -9.68 4.43 19.46
N LEU A 114 -9.35 3.20 19.78
CA LEU A 114 -8.59 2.33 18.88
C LEU A 114 -9.41 1.99 17.64
N LEU A 115 -8.75 1.95 16.50
CA LEU A 115 -9.34 1.47 15.25
C LEU A 115 -9.40 -0.07 15.25
N PRO A 116 -10.39 -0.66 14.56
CA PRO A 116 -10.54 -2.12 14.52
C PRO A 116 -9.37 -2.81 13.82
N GLU A 117 -8.93 -3.95 14.30
CA GLU A 117 -7.96 -4.79 13.61
C GLU A 117 -8.62 -5.98 12.91
N PRO A 118 -8.16 -6.34 11.70
CA PRO A 118 -7.13 -5.71 10.88
C PRO A 118 -7.57 -4.35 10.31
N PHE A 119 -6.68 -3.37 10.25
CA PHE A 119 -6.95 -2.05 9.69
C PHE A 119 -6.13 -1.82 8.41
N LEU A 120 -6.79 -1.55 7.30
CA LEU A 120 -6.17 -1.30 6.00
C LEU A 120 -6.87 -0.13 5.30
N VAL A 121 -6.11 0.88 4.93
CA VAL A 121 -6.57 1.96 4.05
C VAL A 121 -6.01 1.75 2.65
N LEU A 122 -6.91 1.77 1.68
CA LEU A 122 -6.62 1.84 0.26
C LEU A 122 -7.04 3.23 -0.21
N ALA A 123 -6.08 4.10 -0.44
CA ALA A 123 -6.34 5.43 -1.00
C ALA A 123 -6.22 5.41 -2.51
N THR A 124 -7.07 6.15 -3.23
CA THR A 124 -6.95 6.30 -4.68
C THR A 124 -6.62 7.73 -5.05
N GLN A 125 -5.83 7.86 -6.11
CA GLN A 125 -5.57 9.12 -6.81
C GLN A 125 -5.89 8.97 -8.29
N ASN A 126 -6.46 10.01 -8.88
CA ASN A 126 -6.64 10.10 -10.31
C ASN A 126 -5.55 11.02 -10.89
N PRO A 127 -4.63 10.51 -11.71
CA PRO A 127 -3.54 11.32 -12.24
C PRO A 127 -3.98 12.31 -13.35
N ILE A 128 -5.17 12.10 -13.93
CA ILE A 128 -5.65 12.91 -15.06
C ILE A 128 -6.32 14.19 -14.58
N GLU A 129 -7.00 14.14 -13.44
CA GLU A 129 -7.69 15.30 -12.90
C GLU A 129 -6.72 16.19 -12.12
N GLN A 130 -6.39 17.35 -12.68
CA GLN A 130 -5.51 18.34 -12.03
C GLN A 130 -6.31 19.51 -11.41
N GLU A 131 -7.46 19.86 -11.99
CA GLU A 131 -8.30 20.94 -11.47
C GLU A 131 -9.00 20.55 -10.16
N GLY A 132 -8.93 21.43 -9.16
CA GLY A 132 -9.56 21.22 -7.86
C GLY A 132 -8.90 20.11 -7.01
N THR A 133 -7.63 19.78 -7.29
CA THR A 133 -6.90 18.77 -6.50
C THR A 133 -5.86 19.42 -5.59
N TYR A 134 -5.66 18.77 -4.45
CA TYR A 134 -4.64 19.10 -3.44
C TYR A 134 -3.64 17.94 -3.40
N PRO A 135 -2.46 18.07 -4.02
CA PRO A 135 -1.46 17.00 -4.01
C PRO A 135 -1.06 16.67 -2.58
N LEU A 136 -0.87 15.38 -2.32
CA LEU A 136 -0.35 14.93 -1.03
C LEU A 136 1.11 15.37 -0.89
N PRO A 137 1.49 16.04 0.21
CA PRO A 137 2.89 16.32 0.49
C PRO A 137 3.71 15.02 0.60
N GLU A 138 4.98 15.11 0.25
CA GLU A 138 5.91 13.96 0.22
C GLU A 138 5.98 13.20 1.55
N ALA A 139 6.06 13.93 2.66
CA ALA A 139 6.03 13.35 4.01
C ALA A 139 4.74 12.57 4.32
N GLN A 140 3.66 12.89 3.63
CA GLN A 140 2.39 12.18 3.74
C GLN A 140 2.35 10.95 2.82
N LEU A 141 2.93 11.05 1.62
CA LEU A 141 3.09 9.92 0.69
C LEU A 141 3.95 8.81 1.31
N ASP A 142 5.01 9.15 2.05
CA ASP A 142 5.90 8.19 2.72
C ASP A 142 5.19 7.30 3.76
N ARG A 143 3.98 7.69 4.22
CA ARG A 143 3.15 6.87 5.14
C ARG A 143 2.49 5.68 4.46
N PHE A 144 2.31 5.73 3.14
CA PHE A 144 1.84 4.57 2.38
C PHE A 144 2.98 3.58 2.19
N MET A 145 2.72 2.31 2.44
CA MET A 145 3.71 1.26 2.23
C MET A 145 3.99 1.04 0.76
N LEU A 146 2.94 0.98 -0.04
CA LEU A 146 2.99 0.72 -1.47
C LEU A 146 2.28 1.83 -2.24
N HIS A 147 2.87 2.27 -3.34
CA HIS A 147 2.23 3.08 -4.36
C HIS A 147 2.12 2.23 -5.64
N VAL A 148 0.91 1.79 -5.93
CA VAL A 148 0.64 0.86 -7.03
C VAL A 148 -0.01 1.58 -8.18
N ARG A 149 0.60 1.51 -9.36
CA ARG A 149 0.01 2.00 -10.61
C ARG A 149 -0.86 0.93 -11.24
N VAL A 150 -2.10 1.30 -11.54
CA VAL A 150 -3.07 0.42 -12.19
C VAL A 150 -3.32 0.94 -13.60
N GLY A 151 -2.79 0.23 -14.59
CA GLY A 151 -2.98 0.54 -16.01
C GLY A 151 -4.30 -0.01 -16.56
N TYR A 152 -4.58 0.32 -17.81
CA TYR A 152 -5.71 -0.26 -18.53
C TYR A 152 -5.52 -1.78 -18.69
N PRO A 153 -6.63 -2.54 -18.75
CA PRO A 153 -6.57 -3.97 -19.04
C PRO A 153 -6.09 -4.22 -20.48
N THR A 154 -5.52 -5.39 -20.71
CA THR A 154 -5.23 -5.86 -22.07
C THR A 154 -6.54 -6.16 -22.82
N PRO A 155 -6.53 -6.19 -24.18
CA PRO A 155 -7.73 -6.55 -24.96
C PRO A 155 -8.37 -7.86 -24.54
N GLU A 156 -7.58 -8.87 -24.18
CA GLU A 156 -8.04 -10.17 -23.70
C GLU A 156 -8.71 -10.06 -22.33
N GLU A 157 -8.12 -9.28 -21.43
CA GLU A 157 -8.70 -9.02 -20.10
C GLU A 157 -10.00 -8.23 -20.23
N GLU A 158 -10.05 -7.24 -21.12
CA GLU A 158 -11.25 -6.42 -21.37
C GLU A 158 -12.38 -7.28 -21.95
N ARG A 159 -12.08 -8.15 -22.92
CA ARG A 159 -13.04 -9.15 -23.42
C ARG A 159 -13.60 -10.03 -22.31
N ARG A 160 -12.74 -10.45 -21.37
CA ARG A 160 -13.16 -11.24 -20.21
C ARG A 160 -14.05 -10.42 -19.25
N ILE A 161 -13.73 -9.15 -19.03
CA ILE A 161 -14.56 -8.24 -18.24
C ILE A 161 -15.96 -8.13 -18.85
N ILE A 162 -16.06 -7.92 -20.15
CA ILE A 162 -17.34 -7.89 -20.87
C ILE A 162 -18.10 -9.20 -20.62
N SER A 163 -17.48 -10.34 -20.91
CA SER A 163 -18.11 -11.66 -20.73
C SER A 163 -18.67 -11.90 -19.34
N LEU A 164 -17.95 -11.44 -18.31
CA LEU A 164 -18.37 -11.61 -16.91
C LEU A 164 -19.53 -10.67 -16.52
N ASN A 165 -19.57 -9.45 -17.09
CA ASN A 165 -20.56 -8.46 -16.71
C ASN A 165 -21.90 -8.59 -17.45
N ILE A 166 -21.92 -9.18 -18.65
CA ILE A 166 -23.16 -9.38 -19.44
C ILE A 166 -23.89 -10.67 -19.09
N GLN A 167 -23.35 -11.49 -18.18
CA GLN A 167 -24.02 -12.72 -17.77
C GLN A 167 -25.31 -12.42 -16.99
N PRO A 168 -26.43 -13.13 -17.26
CA PRO A 168 -27.70 -12.90 -16.55
C PRO A 168 -27.61 -13.08 -15.03
N GLN A 169 -26.67 -13.88 -14.56
CA GLN A 169 -26.41 -14.16 -13.15
C GLN A 169 -25.60 -13.06 -12.45
N GLY A 170 -25.06 -12.08 -13.21
CA GLY A 170 -24.17 -11.04 -12.71
C GLY A 170 -22.80 -11.56 -12.24
N LEU A 171 -22.06 -10.68 -11.58
CA LEU A 171 -20.75 -11.05 -11.04
C LEU A 171 -20.87 -12.06 -9.88
N PRO A 172 -19.99 -13.06 -9.79
CA PRO A 172 -19.96 -14.00 -8.69
C PRO A 172 -19.86 -13.28 -7.34
N ARG A 173 -20.66 -13.67 -6.37
CA ARG A 173 -20.56 -13.12 -5.01
C ARG A 173 -19.36 -13.76 -4.30
N PRO A 174 -18.45 -12.97 -3.72
CA PRO A 174 -17.33 -13.52 -2.96
C PRO A 174 -17.86 -14.22 -1.71
N LEU A 175 -17.34 -15.43 -1.46
CA LEU A 175 -17.61 -16.18 -0.25
C LEU A 175 -16.54 -15.86 0.80
N PRO A 176 -16.88 -15.87 2.09
CA PRO A 176 -15.91 -15.76 3.18
C PRO A 176 -14.97 -16.97 3.15
N VAL A 177 -13.68 -16.72 3.08
CA VAL A 177 -12.64 -17.78 3.08
C VAL A 177 -11.70 -17.68 4.28
N LEU A 178 -11.64 -16.54 4.94
CA LEU A 178 -10.78 -16.26 6.09
C LEU A 178 -11.55 -15.47 7.14
N GLN A 179 -11.18 -15.68 8.39
CA GLN A 179 -11.59 -14.82 9.51
C GLN A 179 -10.49 -13.79 9.82
N PRO A 180 -10.81 -12.65 10.46
CA PRO A 180 -9.81 -11.70 10.93
C PRO A 180 -8.71 -12.33 11.80
N SER A 181 -9.05 -13.32 12.62
CA SER A 181 -8.10 -14.08 13.45
C SER A 181 -7.07 -14.86 12.63
N ASP A 182 -7.47 -15.41 11.47
CA ASP A 182 -6.55 -16.17 10.61
C ASP A 182 -5.55 -15.23 9.94
N LEU A 183 -6.00 -14.03 9.59
CA LEU A 183 -5.13 -12.99 9.07
C LEU A 183 -4.09 -12.55 10.11
N MET A 184 -4.48 -12.43 11.39
CA MET A 184 -3.53 -12.10 12.46
C MET A 184 -2.47 -13.20 12.65
N LYS A 185 -2.85 -14.48 12.55
CA LYS A 185 -1.88 -15.60 12.54
C LYS A 185 -0.94 -15.52 11.33
N ALA A 186 -1.49 -15.26 10.14
CA ALA A 186 -0.68 -15.12 8.93
C ALA A 186 0.33 -13.97 9.02
N ARG A 187 -0.03 -12.84 9.64
CA ARG A 187 0.88 -11.71 9.91
C ARG A 187 2.07 -12.11 10.78
N ASN A 188 1.84 -12.90 11.82
CA ASN A 188 2.91 -13.40 12.68
C ASN A 188 3.86 -14.31 11.87
N LEU A 189 3.32 -15.24 11.08
CA LEU A 189 4.13 -16.09 10.20
C LEU A 189 4.96 -15.29 9.18
N VAL A 190 4.41 -14.20 8.64
CA VAL A 190 5.17 -13.31 7.75
C VAL A 190 6.35 -12.65 8.47
N ARG A 191 6.18 -12.25 9.74
CA ARG A 191 7.28 -11.69 10.54
C ARG A 191 8.39 -12.71 10.78
N ASP A 192 8.04 -13.98 10.93
CA ASP A 192 8.97 -15.08 11.19
C ASP A 192 9.70 -15.57 9.91
N ILE A 193 9.32 -15.10 8.71
CA ILE A 193 10.02 -15.41 7.47
C ILE A 193 11.48 -14.99 7.60
N TYR A 194 12.39 -15.93 7.33
CA TYR A 194 13.82 -15.69 7.43
C TYR A 194 14.31 -14.69 6.37
N MET A 195 15.14 -13.76 6.80
CA MET A 195 15.85 -12.83 5.92
C MET A 195 17.35 -12.87 6.27
N ASP A 196 18.16 -13.22 5.30
CA ASP A 196 19.62 -13.25 5.45
C ASP A 196 20.17 -11.82 5.52
N GLU A 197 21.24 -11.61 6.28
CA GLU A 197 21.91 -10.31 6.41
C GLU A 197 22.35 -9.74 5.05
N LYS A 198 22.69 -10.60 4.08
CA LYS A 198 23.02 -10.18 2.72
C LYS A 198 21.83 -9.52 2.02
N ILE A 199 20.61 -10.00 2.26
CA ILE A 199 19.38 -9.38 1.73
C ILE A 199 19.12 -8.05 2.42
N GLU A 200 19.36 -7.95 3.72
CA GLU A 200 19.24 -6.67 4.45
C GLU A 200 20.25 -5.65 3.91
N ARG A 201 21.51 -6.03 3.72
CA ARG A 201 22.54 -5.19 3.10
C ARG A 201 22.16 -4.78 1.66
N TYR A 202 21.57 -5.70 0.88
CA TYR A 202 21.09 -5.41 -0.46
C TYR A 202 19.96 -4.35 -0.44
N ILE A 203 18.99 -4.47 0.45
CA ILE A 203 17.93 -3.48 0.65
C ILE A 203 18.50 -2.12 1.02
N VAL A 204 19.45 -2.09 1.97
CA VAL A 204 20.13 -0.85 2.38
C VAL A 204 20.85 -0.22 1.20
N LYS A 205 21.60 -1.01 0.41
CA LYS A 205 22.31 -0.52 -0.78
C LYS A 205 21.35 0.09 -1.81
N LEU A 206 20.20 -0.55 -2.06
CA LEU A 206 19.17 0.00 -2.96
C LEU A 206 18.67 1.37 -2.50
N VAL A 207 18.41 1.51 -1.20
CA VAL A 207 17.91 2.78 -0.64
C VAL A 207 19.01 3.85 -0.62
N PHE A 208 20.25 3.49 -0.30
CA PHE A 208 21.39 4.41 -0.31
C PHE A 208 21.70 4.91 -1.73
N ALA A 209 21.57 4.07 -2.75
CA ALA A 209 21.73 4.50 -4.14
C ALA A 209 20.75 5.61 -4.56
N THR A 210 19.59 5.72 -3.90
CA THR A 210 18.66 6.85 -4.13
C THR A 210 19.12 8.14 -3.45
N ARG A 211 19.98 8.08 -2.42
CA ARG A 211 20.47 9.24 -1.65
C ARG A 211 21.83 9.73 -2.12
N TYR A 212 22.69 8.79 -2.51
CA TYR A 212 24.07 9.02 -2.88
C TYR A 212 24.36 8.34 -4.24
N PRO A 213 23.71 8.82 -5.33
CA PRO A 213 23.83 8.19 -6.64
C PRO A 213 25.27 8.14 -7.15
N GLU A 214 26.07 9.16 -6.86
CA GLU A 214 27.50 9.25 -7.27
C GLU A 214 28.36 8.12 -6.68
N GLU A 215 28.06 7.67 -5.46
CA GLU A 215 28.77 6.56 -4.81
C GLU A 215 28.36 5.18 -5.37
N HIS A 216 27.34 5.15 -6.24
CA HIS A 216 26.69 3.92 -6.71
C HIS A 216 26.64 3.79 -8.23
N GLN A 217 27.58 4.43 -8.95
CA GLN A 217 27.67 4.40 -10.42
C GLN A 217 26.41 4.92 -11.13
N LEU A 218 25.82 5.96 -10.54
CA LEU A 218 24.60 6.63 -11.04
C LEU A 218 24.84 8.13 -11.19
N GLU A 219 26.09 8.53 -11.54
CA GLU A 219 26.49 9.94 -11.66
C GLU A 219 25.55 10.73 -12.63
N SER A 220 25.09 10.07 -13.70
CA SER A 220 24.16 10.67 -14.66
C SER A 220 22.79 11.02 -14.07
N PHE A 221 22.42 10.45 -12.94
CA PHE A 221 21.16 10.72 -12.25
C PHE A 221 21.31 11.64 -11.02
N ALA A 222 22.53 12.03 -10.67
CA ALA A 222 22.79 12.83 -9.47
C ALA A 222 22.09 14.19 -9.50
N SER A 223 22.10 14.88 -10.66
CA SER A 223 21.39 16.14 -10.84
C SER A 223 19.86 16.00 -10.93
N MET A 224 19.37 14.79 -11.17
CA MET A 224 17.95 14.50 -11.39
C MET A 224 17.20 14.14 -10.10
N ILE A 225 17.92 13.83 -9.03
CA ILE A 225 17.33 13.46 -7.73
C ILE A 225 17.36 14.66 -6.80
N GLN A 226 16.18 15.13 -6.41
CA GLN A 226 16.04 16.21 -5.42
C GLN A 226 16.23 15.69 -4.00
N TYR A 227 15.66 14.52 -3.69
CA TYR A 227 15.83 13.80 -2.42
C TYR A 227 15.62 12.31 -2.62
N GLY A 228 16.36 11.51 -1.87
CA GLY A 228 16.26 10.06 -1.86
C GLY A 228 15.30 9.51 -0.82
N ALA A 229 15.06 8.21 -0.87
CA ALA A 229 14.10 7.51 -0.03
C ALA A 229 14.49 7.51 1.47
N SER A 230 13.51 7.65 2.36
CA SER A 230 13.67 7.65 3.81
C SER A 230 14.01 6.24 4.37
N PRO A 231 14.44 6.11 5.65
CA PRO A 231 14.61 4.79 6.28
C PRO A 231 13.34 3.92 6.30
N ARG A 232 12.15 4.53 6.21
CA ARG A 232 10.88 3.80 6.02
C ARG A 232 10.88 2.95 4.77
N ALA A 233 11.58 3.38 3.72
CA ALA A 233 11.73 2.60 2.49
C ALA A 233 12.41 1.25 2.75
N SER A 234 13.51 1.25 3.51
CA SER A 234 14.22 0.01 3.87
C SER A 234 13.33 -0.94 4.67
N ILE A 235 12.62 -0.41 5.67
CA ILE A 235 11.68 -1.19 6.50
C ILE A 235 10.56 -1.77 5.63
N ASN A 236 9.97 -0.95 4.77
CA ASN A 236 8.85 -1.37 3.91
C ASN A 236 9.28 -2.37 2.84
N LEU A 237 10.50 -2.24 2.28
CA LEU A 237 11.07 -3.23 1.37
C LEU A 237 11.25 -4.58 2.09
N ALA A 238 11.81 -4.58 3.29
CA ALA A 238 12.01 -5.80 4.06
C ALA A 238 10.68 -6.49 4.40
N LEU A 239 9.71 -5.75 4.92
CA LEU A 239 8.39 -6.29 5.26
C LEU A 239 7.64 -6.79 4.03
N ALA A 240 7.64 -6.03 2.94
CA ALA A 240 6.97 -6.41 1.70
C ALA A 240 7.63 -7.62 1.05
N ALA A 241 8.98 -7.74 1.10
CA ALA A 241 9.70 -8.91 0.60
C ALA A 241 9.36 -10.18 1.40
N LYS A 242 9.29 -10.10 2.74
CA LYS A 242 8.82 -11.20 3.58
C LYS A 242 7.40 -11.63 3.21
N ALA A 243 6.47 -10.68 3.09
CA ALA A 243 5.09 -10.98 2.68
C ALA A 243 5.03 -11.57 1.26
N TYR A 244 5.86 -11.11 0.34
CA TYR A 244 5.91 -11.66 -1.02
C TYR A 244 6.47 -13.09 -1.04
N ALA A 245 7.53 -13.38 -0.27
CA ALA A 245 8.05 -14.73 -0.07
C ALA A 245 6.98 -15.68 0.50
N PHE A 246 6.22 -15.21 1.51
CA PHE A 246 5.08 -15.95 2.08
C PHE A 246 4.03 -16.28 1.02
N LEU A 247 3.63 -15.31 0.19
CA LEU A 247 2.69 -15.55 -0.91
C LEU A 247 3.23 -16.54 -1.96
N LYS A 248 4.55 -16.63 -2.08
CA LYS A 248 5.27 -17.63 -2.90
C LYS A 248 5.46 -18.96 -2.19
N ARG A 249 4.91 -19.13 -0.99
CA ARG A 249 5.02 -20.34 -0.15
C ARG A 249 6.48 -20.68 0.21
N ARG A 250 7.31 -19.65 0.47
CA ARG A 250 8.69 -19.80 0.90
C ARG A 250 8.86 -19.27 2.32
N GLY A 251 9.68 -19.94 3.12
CA GLY A 251 10.04 -19.54 4.50
C GLY A 251 11.22 -18.57 4.56
N TYR A 252 11.73 -18.09 3.43
CA TYR A 252 12.88 -17.20 3.33
C TYR A 252 12.77 -16.24 2.16
N VAL A 253 13.42 -15.08 2.28
CA VAL A 253 13.47 -14.03 1.25
C VAL A 253 14.64 -14.25 0.31
N ILE A 254 14.43 -13.98 -0.98
CA ILE A 254 15.47 -13.95 -2.02
C ILE A 254 15.53 -12.54 -2.66
N PRO A 255 16.64 -12.19 -3.35
CA PRO A 255 16.76 -10.88 -4.00
C PRO A 255 15.63 -10.53 -4.97
N GLU A 256 15.11 -11.52 -5.68
CA GLU A 256 14.00 -11.37 -6.64
C GLU A 256 12.70 -10.92 -5.97
N ASP A 257 12.51 -11.25 -4.68
CA ASP A 257 11.34 -10.77 -3.94
C ASP A 257 11.43 -9.26 -3.72
N VAL A 258 12.61 -8.77 -3.33
CA VAL A 258 12.88 -7.34 -3.15
C VAL A 258 12.69 -6.60 -4.48
N ARG A 259 13.24 -7.13 -5.58
CA ARG A 259 13.12 -6.55 -6.93
C ARG A 259 11.68 -6.44 -7.39
N SER A 260 10.91 -7.50 -7.16
CA SER A 260 9.50 -7.57 -7.58
C SER A 260 8.62 -6.47 -6.96
N ILE A 261 9.02 -5.91 -5.82
CA ILE A 261 8.25 -4.91 -5.08
C ILE A 261 8.92 -3.53 -5.03
N ALA A 262 10.18 -3.42 -5.48
CA ALA A 262 10.99 -2.22 -5.34
C ALA A 262 10.30 -0.98 -5.93
N HIS A 263 9.75 -1.06 -7.13
CA HIS A 263 9.04 0.05 -7.76
C HIS A 263 7.86 0.54 -6.91
N ASP A 264 7.04 -0.39 -6.40
CA ASP A 264 5.85 -0.03 -5.65
C ASP A 264 6.17 0.56 -4.27
N VAL A 265 7.34 0.23 -3.71
CA VAL A 265 7.80 0.78 -2.43
C VAL A 265 8.54 2.11 -2.61
N LEU A 266 9.33 2.27 -3.67
CA LEU A 266 10.26 3.39 -3.82
C LEU A 266 9.71 4.56 -4.63
N ARG A 267 8.78 4.34 -5.61
CA ARG A 267 8.40 5.37 -6.59
C ARG A 267 7.87 6.68 -5.99
N HIS A 268 7.22 6.62 -4.85
CA HIS A 268 6.66 7.79 -4.15
C HIS A 268 7.58 8.34 -3.06
N ARG A 269 8.81 7.83 -2.98
CA ARG A 269 9.81 8.19 -1.97
C ARG A 269 11.04 8.85 -2.55
N ILE A 270 11.08 8.99 -3.87
CA ILE A 270 12.18 9.62 -4.60
C ILE A 270 11.62 10.88 -5.26
N GLY A 271 12.12 12.04 -4.85
CA GLY A 271 11.79 13.31 -5.48
C GLY A 271 12.70 13.56 -6.67
N LEU A 272 12.11 13.97 -7.77
CA LEU A 272 12.83 14.32 -9.00
C LEU A 272 12.89 15.82 -9.18
N THR A 273 13.99 16.31 -9.73
CA THR A 273 14.16 17.73 -10.10
C THR A 273 13.36 18.10 -11.35
N TYR A 274 13.22 19.40 -11.61
CA TYR A 274 12.63 19.89 -12.86
C TYR A 274 13.43 19.48 -14.10
N GLU A 275 14.74 19.32 -13.96
CA GLU A 275 15.64 18.82 -15.03
C GLU A 275 15.23 17.40 -15.42
N ALA A 276 15.03 16.50 -14.45
CA ALA A 276 14.55 15.15 -14.71
C ALA A 276 13.18 15.13 -15.41
N GLN A 277 12.27 16.05 -15.05
CA GLN A 277 10.98 16.16 -15.71
C GLN A 277 11.12 16.64 -17.17
N ALA A 278 12.01 17.59 -17.44
CA ALA A 278 12.30 18.08 -18.79
C ALA A 278 12.88 16.97 -19.68
N GLU A 279 13.70 16.08 -19.11
CA GLU A 279 14.27 14.92 -19.80
C GLU A 279 13.35 13.69 -19.80
N GLN A 280 12.10 13.82 -19.31
CA GLN A 280 11.11 12.73 -19.21
C GLN A 280 11.60 11.53 -18.37
N VAL A 281 12.55 11.75 -17.47
CA VAL A 281 13.00 10.73 -16.51
C VAL A 281 11.96 10.57 -15.41
N THR A 282 11.54 9.34 -15.18
CA THR A 282 10.57 8.99 -14.14
C THR A 282 11.25 8.29 -12.95
N SER A 283 10.60 8.32 -11.77
CA SER A 283 11.07 7.54 -10.63
C SER A 283 11.18 6.04 -10.96
N ASP A 284 10.28 5.51 -11.79
CA ASP A 284 10.33 4.10 -12.22
C ASP A 284 11.55 3.81 -13.11
N THR A 285 11.94 4.76 -13.98
CA THR A 285 13.17 4.66 -14.80
C THR A 285 14.41 4.60 -13.89
N LEU A 286 14.50 5.53 -12.95
CA LEU A 286 15.61 5.58 -11.98
C LEU A 286 15.69 4.30 -11.15
N ILE A 287 14.57 3.81 -10.60
CA ILE A 287 14.53 2.58 -9.82
C ILE A 287 15.00 1.39 -10.67
N SER A 288 14.61 1.34 -11.95
CA SER A 288 15.05 0.29 -12.87
C SER A 288 16.57 0.28 -13.07
N GLU A 289 17.20 1.45 -13.20
CA GLU A 289 18.66 1.56 -13.31
C GLU A 289 19.36 1.17 -12.01
N ILE A 290 18.88 1.63 -10.85
CA ILE A 290 19.39 1.21 -9.54
C ILE A 290 19.35 -0.32 -9.40
N LEU A 291 18.24 -0.95 -9.80
CA LEU A 291 18.11 -2.41 -9.74
C LEU A 291 19.09 -3.13 -10.66
N LYS A 292 19.40 -2.61 -11.85
CA LYS A 292 20.39 -3.20 -12.77
C LYS A 292 21.81 -3.16 -12.17
N ILE A 293 22.24 -1.99 -11.70
CA ILE A 293 23.58 -1.81 -11.15
C ILE A 293 23.80 -2.66 -9.87
N THR A 294 22.77 -2.82 -9.07
CA THR A 294 22.84 -3.62 -7.85
C THR A 294 22.74 -5.13 -8.09
N GLU A 295 22.45 -5.57 -9.34
CA GLU A 295 22.28 -6.98 -9.71
C GLU A 295 23.53 -7.83 -9.57
N GLU A 296 24.71 -7.28 -9.82
CA GLU A 296 25.97 -8.01 -9.78
C GLU A 296 26.30 -8.63 -8.43
N ILE A 297 25.70 -8.12 -7.34
CA ILE A 297 25.95 -8.57 -5.96
C ILE A 297 24.96 -9.65 -5.50
N GLY A 298 23.80 -9.76 -6.14
CA GLY A 298 22.70 -10.68 -5.73
C GLY A 298 22.90 -12.15 -6.11
N ARG A 299 23.91 -12.49 -6.92
CA ARG A 299 24.17 -13.87 -7.40
C ARG A 299 24.98 -14.77 -6.46
N ALA A 300 25.32 -14.32 -5.26
CA ALA A 300 25.97 -15.18 -4.28
C ALA A 300 24.98 -16.23 -3.77
N HIS A 301 25.26 -17.50 -4.04
CA HIS A 301 24.47 -18.66 -3.65
C HIS A 301 24.01 -18.61 -2.20
N VAL A 302 22.70 -18.60 -1.98
CA VAL A 302 22.09 -18.85 -0.68
C VAL A 302 21.79 -20.34 -0.59
N SER A 303 22.66 -21.09 0.04
CA SER A 303 22.37 -22.47 0.46
C SER A 303 21.54 -22.42 1.73
N THR A 304 20.30 -22.88 1.70
CA THR A 304 19.36 -22.79 2.82
C THR A 304 18.86 -24.15 3.29
N PRO A 305 18.68 -24.36 4.61
CA PRO A 305 18.10 -25.59 5.15
C PRO A 305 16.56 -25.61 5.00
N VAL A 306 16.02 -26.76 4.60
CA VAL A 306 14.65 -27.02 4.08
C VAL A 306 13.67 -27.39 5.21
N THR A 307 13.64 -26.78 6.36
CA THR A 307 12.82 -27.31 7.48
C THR A 307 11.48 -26.61 7.74
N PHE A 308 11.11 -25.56 6.97
CA PHE A 308 9.95 -24.72 7.29
C PHE A 308 8.68 -24.93 6.43
N LEU A 309 8.71 -25.86 5.49
CA LEU A 309 7.65 -26.03 4.46
C LEU A 309 6.31 -26.56 4.99
N TYR A 310 6.26 -27.18 6.16
CA TYR A 310 5.07 -27.91 6.63
C TYR A 310 3.96 -27.04 7.24
N LEU A 311 4.29 -25.86 7.77
CA LEU A 311 3.32 -24.97 8.44
C LEU A 311 2.57 -24.04 7.47
N VAL A 312 3.24 -23.64 6.40
CA VAL A 312 2.66 -22.70 5.39
C VAL A 312 1.57 -23.36 4.55
N CYS A 313 1.71 -24.66 4.26
CA CYS A 313 0.72 -25.40 3.44
C CYS A 313 -0.63 -25.62 4.15
N ARG A 314 -0.68 -25.57 5.48
CA ARG A 314 -1.92 -25.82 6.25
C ARG A 314 -2.84 -24.61 6.37
N LEU A 315 -2.33 -23.40 6.11
CA LEU A 315 -3.09 -22.14 6.22
C LEU A 315 -3.57 -21.59 4.85
N LEU A 316 -3.11 -22.18 3.73
CA LEU A 316 -3.45 -21.75 2.38
C LEU A 316 -4.27 -22.80 1.58
N LEU A 317 -4.63 -23.92 2.19
CA LEU A 317 -5.61 -24.91 1.72
C LEU A 317 -6.90 -24.77 2.53
#